data_4f7a594f2c8e671ed22444f40ee2ae2d
#
_entry.id   4f7a594f2c8e671ed22444f40ee2ae2d
#
_cell.length_a   1.000
_cell.length_b   1.000
_cell.length_c   1.000
_cell.angle_alpha   90.00
_cell.angle_beta   90.00
_cell.angle_gamma   90.00
#
_symmetry.space_group_name_H-M   'P 1'
#
loop_
_entity.id
_entity.type
_entity.pdbx_description
1 polymer ?
#
loop_
_entity_poly.entity_id
_entity_poly.type
_entity_poly.pdbx_seq_one_letter_code
_entity_poly.pdbx_strand_id
1 'polypeptide(L)'
;MKTKNAKKCAAAGVCGGCTYINESYGEQLKEKEQYVRTQLKGICPVNPIIGMENPYHYRNKVTASFSYKKGEILSGIYEEGSHSVVPVDSCLLEDEIADQIICDIRGLLKSFKITIYSERTRFGLLRHVMIRRGFTTGEVLVILVVTSPVFPSKNNFVKALRKLHPEITSVVLNVNDRMTSMVLGERNIVLYGKGYIEDVLCGNRFRISAQSFYQVNPVQTQKLYEKAVELASLTGEEIAVDAYCGIGTIGMTAASKAKTVLGIELNALAVKDAIANAKANHVTNIHFLQGDAGEQMKQMAEEGSHADVVFMDPPRSGSTEVFMDSVAILNPKRVVYVSCNPQTLARDLKYFAKKGYRIKQATPVDMFPWTKAEHVETVCLIERAK
;
A
#
# COMPACT_ATOMS: atom_id res chain seq x y z
N MET A 1 3.24 -7.72 -33.20
CA MET A 1 1.81 -7.71 -32.88
C MET A 1 1.38 -6.26 -32.66
N LYS A 2 0.49 -5.73 -33.49
CA LYS A 2 -0.05 -4.38 -33.34
C LYS A 2 -0.88 -4.34 -32.05
N THR A 3 -0.45 -3.55 -31.08
CA THR A 3 -1.13 -3.35 -29.80
C THR A 3 -2.55 -2.85 -30.06
N LYS A 4 -3.55 -3.64 -29.63
CA LYS A 4 -4.94 -3.21 -29.53
C LYS A 4 -4.97 -1.89 -28.74
N ASN A 5 -5.71 -0.92 -29.30
CA ASN A 5 -5.88 0.46 -28.81
C ASN A 5 -5.73 0.61 -27.30
N ALA A 6 -4.75 1.40 -26.86
CA ALA A 6 -4.69 1.87 -25.48
C ALA A 6 -6.04 2.54 -25.15
N LYS A 7 -6.63 2.14 -24.02
CA LYS A 7 -7.85 2.80 -23.53
C LYS A 7 -7.55 4.29 -23.33
N LYS A 8 -8.36 5.19 -23.88
CA LYS A 8 -8.17 6.63 -23.73
C LYS A 8 -8.72 7.07 -22.36
N CYS A 9 -7.90 7.74 -21.58
CA CYS A 9 -8.34 8.37 -20.33
C CYS A 9 -8.82 9.81 -20.61
N ALA A 10 -10.04 10.13 -20.18
CA ALA A 10 -10.62 11.48 -20.37
C ALA A 10 -9.88 12.58 -19.57
N ALA A 11 -9.22 12.22 -18.47
CA ALA A 11 -8.47 13.12 -17.60
C ALA A 11 -6.94 13.10 -17.87
N ALA A 12 -6.50 12.44 -18.95
CA ALA A 12 -5.07 12.33 -19.29
C ALA A 12 -4.43 13.71 -19.45
N GLY A 13 -3.28 13.92 -18.84
CA GLY A 13 -2.54 15.18 -18.88
C GLY A 13 -3.09 16.30 -17.97
N VAL A 14 -4.16 16.03 -17.21
CA VAL A 14 -4.77 17.01 -16.29
C VAL A 14 -4.68 16.52 -14.84
N CYS A 15 -5.06 15.28 -14.56
CA CYS A 15 -5.14 14.76 -13.19
C CYS A 15 -3.78 14.37 -12.58
N GLY A 16 -2.69 14.34 -13.34
CA GLY A 16 -1.35 14.00 -12.83
C GLY A 16 -1.16 12.55 -12.34
N GLY A 17 -2.20 11.71 -12.37
CA GLY A 17 -2.15 10.34 -11.82
C GLY A 17 -1.37 9.35 -12.70
N CYS A 18 -1.21 9.64 -14.00
CA CYS A 18 -0.57 8.78 -14.99
C CYS A 18 0.41 9.55 -15.84
N THR A 19 1.61 9.00 -16.05
CA THR A 19 2.62 9.58 -16.94
C THR A 19 2.58 8.90 -18.31
N TYR A 20 2.42 7.58 -18.34
CA TYR A 20 2.57 6.75 -19.55
C TYR A 20 1.25 6.21 -20.12
N ILE A 21 0.11 6.75 -19.71
CA ILE A 21 -1.22 6.21 -20.09
C ILE A 21 -1.49 6.19 -21.61
N ASN A 22 -0.76 6.99 -22.39
CA ASN A 22 -0.87 7.06 -23.83
C ASN A 22 0.21 6.22 -24.58
N GLU A 23 1.08 5.54 -23.85
CA GLU A 23 2.15 4.71 -24.38
C GLU A 23 1.76 3.22 -24.38
N SER A 24 2.60 2.35 -24.92
CA SER A 24 2.40 0.92 -24.76
C SER A 24 2.90 0.45 -23.39
N TYR A 25 2.19 -0.50 -22.78
CA TYR A 25 2.60 -1.03 -21.48
C TYR A 25 4.00 -1.69 -21.54
N GLY A 26 4.34 -2.31 -22.66
CA GLY A 26 5.65 -2.90 -22.85
C GLY A 26 6.80 -1.87 -22.91
N GLU A 27 6.54 -0.66 -23.43
CA GLU A 27 7.53 0.43 -23.43
C GLU A 27 7.73 0.95 -22.02
N GLN A 28 6.64 1.22 -21.30
CA GLN A 28 6.71 1.62 -19.89
C GLN A 28 7.49 0.62 -19.03
N LEU A 29 7.28 -0.70 -19.21
CA LEU A 29 8.04 -1.71 -18.49
C LEU A 29 9.54 -1.63 -18.79
N LYS A 30 9.92 -1.41 -20.05
CA LYS A 30 11.34 -1.24 -20.44
C LYS A 30 11.96 -0.01 -19.78
N GLU A 31 11.23 1.10 -19.70
CA GLU A 31 11.74 2.30 -19.06
C GLU A 31 11.91 2.12 -17.54
N LYS A 32 10.96 1.48 -16.86
CA LYS A 32 11.08 1.15 -15.43
C LYS A 32 12.24 0.19 -15.16
N GLU A 33 12.38 -0.86 -15.97
CA GLU A 33 13.51 -1.78 -15.85
C GLU A 33 14.84 -1.05 -16.08
N GLN A 34 14.93 -0.23 -17.13
CA GLN A 34 16.12 0.54 -17.42
C GLN A 34 16.47 1.53 -16.32
N TYR A 35 15.46 2.15 -15.72
CA TYR A 35 15.65 3.02 -14.55
C TYR A 35 16.32 2.27 -13.39
N VAL A 36 15.79 1.09 -13.01
CA VAL A 36 16.38 0.26 -11.94
C VAL A 36 17.79 -0.19 -12.31
N ARG A 37 18.02 -0.65 -13.55
CA ARG A 37 19.35 -1.03 -14.04
C ARG A 37 20.37 0.10 -13.93
N THR A 38 19.92 1.34 -14.21
CA THR A 38 20.77 2.52 -14.10
C THR A 38 21.14 2.82 -12.66
N GLN A 39 20.16 2.78 -11.74
CA GLN A 39 20.40 3.03 -10.31
C GLN A 39 21.32 1.97 -9.66
N LEU A 40 21.17 0.71 -10.05
CA LEU A 40 21.91 -0.42 -9.48
C LEU A 40 23.16 -0.82 -10.30
N LYS A 41 23.55 0.01 -11.27
CA LYS A 41 24.76 -0.25 -12.09
C LYS A 41 26.02 -0.41 -11.23
N GLY A 42 26.73 -1.51 -11.41
CA GLY A 42 27.95 -1.83 -10.66
C GLY A 42 27.70 -2.32 -9.21
N ILE A 43 26.45 -2.49 -8.80
CA ILE A 43 26.07 -3.01 -7.47
C ILE A 43 25.66 -4.48 -7.56
N CYS A 44 24.71 -4.82 -8.43
CA CYS A 44 24.24 -6.19 -8.62
C CYS A 44 23.59 -6.40 -9.98
N PRO A 45 23.42 -7.66 -10.43
CA PRO A 45 22.59 -8.00 -11.57
C PRO A 45 21.12 -7.61 -11.31
N VAL A 46 20.46 -7.09 -12.35
CA VAL A 46 19.02 -6.78 -12.33
C VAL A 46 18.30 -7.72 -13.27
N ASN A 47 17.37 -8.49 -12.72
CA ASN A 47 16.50 -9.39 -13.45
C ASN A 47 15.48 -8.62 -14.32
N PRO A 48 14.81 -9.27 -15.29
CA PRO A 48 13.69 -8.68 -16.00
C PRO A 48 12.59 -8.25 -15.03
N ILE A 49 11.92 -7.14 -15.36
CA ILE A 49 10.80 -6.62 -14.55
C ILE A 49 9.58 -7.53 -14.59
N ILE A 50 8.95 -7.74 -13.45
CA ILE A 50 7.68 -8.46 -13.34
C ILE A 50 6.54 -7.48 -13.60
N GLY A 51 5.92 -7.56 -14.78
CA GLY A 51 4.76 -6.76 -15.18
C GLY A 51 3.43 -7.41 -14.83
N MET A 52 2.34 -6.66 -15.07
CA MET A 52 0.96 -7.15 -14.97
C MET A 52 0.47 -7.70 -16.31
N GLU A 53 -0.40 -8.71 -16.28
CA GLU A 53 -1.12 -9.18 -17.46
C GLU A 53 -2.20 -8.20 -17.89
N ASN A 54 -2.97 -7.69 -16.92
CA ASN A 54 -3.96 -6.63 -17.12
C ASN A 54 -3.60 -5.43 -16.24
N PRO A 55 -2.96 -4.36 -16.78
CA PRO A 55 -2.48 -3.23 -16.00
C PRO A 55 -3.56 -2.16 -15.75
N TYR A 56 -4.83 -2.52 -15.78
CA TYR A 56 -5.97 -1.63 -15.55
C TYR A 56 -6.75 -2.03 -14.31
N HIS A 57 -7.43 -1.05 -13.70
CA HIS A 57 -8.36 -1.23 -12.57
C HIS A 57 -7.77 -2.01 -11.38
N TYR A 58 -6.47 -1.84 -11.14
CA TYR A 58 -5.73 -2.59 -10.13
C TYR A 58 -5.75 -1.98 -8.73
N ARG A 59 -6.18 -0.70 -8.61
CA ARG A 59 -6.14 0.02 -7.33
C ARG A 59 -7.33 -0.37 -6.45
N ASN A 60 -7.05 -1.10 -5.40
CA ASN A 60 -8.05 -1.52 -4.40
C ASN A 60 -8.36 -0.43 -3.36
N LYS A 61 -7.62 0.67 -3.35
CA LYS A 61 -7.84 1.85 -2.51
C LYS A 61 -7.97 3.08 -3.39
N VAL A 62 -9.14 3.67 -3.37
CA VAL A 62 -9.49 4.86 -4.16
C VAL A 62 -9.87 5.99 -3.21
N THR A 63 -9.40 7.19 -3.48
CA THR A 63 -9.72 8.39 -2.69
C THR A 63 -10.16 9.51 -3.60
N ALA A 64 -11.41 9.93 -3.47
CA ALA A 64 -11.95 11.08 -4.19
C ALA A 64 -12.05 12.31 -3.28
N SER A 65 -11.62 13.44 -3.80
CA SER A 65 -11.86 14.77 -3.25
C SER A 65 -13.13 15.35 -3.83
N PHE A 66 -13.82 16.18 -3.06
CA PHE A 66 -15.07 16.81 -3.48
C PHE A 66 -14.91 18.32 -3.55
N SER A 67 -15.58 18.93 -4.51
CA SER A 67 -15.66 20.39 -4.63
C SER A 67 -17.03 20.81 -5.10
N TYR A 68 -17.36 22.10 -4.87
CA TYR A 68 -18.59 22.71 -5.36
C TYR A 68 -18.24 23.80 -6.39
N LYS A 69 -18.68 23.64 -7.62
CA LYS A 69 -18.38 24.57 -8.71
C LYS A 69 -19.61 24.80 -9.59
N LYS A 70 -19.97 26.05 -9.82
CA LYS A 70 -21.09 26.46 -10.71
C LYS A 70 -22.43 25.78 -10.38
N GLY A 71 -22.74 25.54 -9.10
CA GLY A 71 -24.00 24.92 -8.70
C GLY A 71 -23.98 23.40 -8.64
N GLU A 72 -22.86 22.76 -9.00
CA GLU A 72 -22.72 21.31 -9.06
C GLU A 72 -21.66 20.79 -8.08
N ILE A 73 -21.87 19.59 -7.56
CA ILE A 73 -20.89 18.86 -6.78
C ILE A 73 -20.03 18.03 -7.73
N LEU A 74 -18.73 18.24 -7.68
CA LEU A 74 -17.74 17.48 -8.41
C LEU A 74 -17.04 16.50 -7.45
N SER A 75 -16.67 15.33 -7.96
CA SER A 75 -15.77 14.37 -7.28
C SER A 75 -14.65 13.95 -8.21
N GLY A 76 -13.46 13.72 -7.68
CA GLY A 76 -12.32 13.29 -8.49
C GLY A 76 -11.00 13.47 -7.75
N ILE A 77 -9.96 13.70 -8.49
CA ILE A 77 -8.58 13.79 -8.02
C ILE A 77 -8.10 15.24 -8.11
N TYR A 78 -7.19 15.65 -7.24
CA TYR A 78 -6.56 16.97 -7.38
C TYR A 78 -5.68 17.02 -8.65
N GLU A 79 -5.77 18.12 -9.36
CA GLU A 79 -4.84 18.48 -10.42
C GLU A 79 -3.42 18.58 -9.84
N GLU A 80 -2.42 18.12 -10.57
CA GLU A 80 -1.02 18.12 -10.13
C GLU A 80 -0.57 19.53 -9.72
N GLY A 81 -0.04 19.65 -8.50
CA GLY A 81 0.43 20.92 -7.96
C GLY A 81 -0.67 21.90 -7.55
N SER A 82 -1.94 21.50 -7.53
CA SER A 82 -3.06 22.34 -7.10
C SER A 82 -4.05 21.62 -6.20
N HIS A 83 -5.00 22.37 -5.60
CA HIS A 83 -6.16 21.84 -4.87
C HIS A 83 -7.45 21.89 -5.71
N SER A 84 -7.33 22.09 -7.03
CA SER A 84 -8.46 22.03 -7.94
C SER A 84 -8.87 20.58 -8.20
N VAL A 85 -10.14 20.25 -8.00
CA VAL A 85 -10.63 18.90 -8.29
C VAL A 85 -10.86 18.75 -9.80
N VAL A 86 -10.14 17.82 -10.41
CA VAL A 86 -10.41 17.32 -11.76
C VAL A 86 -11.53 16.29 -11.66
N PRO A 87 -12.68 16.51 -12.32
CA PRO A 87 -13.77 15.53 -12.29
C PRO A 87 -13.33 14.21 -12.90
N VAL A 88 -13.57 13.12 -12.17
CA VAL A 88 -13.29 11.75 -12.62
C VAL A 88 -14.50 10.89 -12.26
N ASP A 89 -15.21 10.38 -13.25
CA ASP A 89 -16.33 9.46 -13.08
C ASP A 89 -15.89 8.01 -13.29
N SER A 90 -14.80 7.81 -14.02
CA SER A 90 -14.17 6.50 -14.24
C SER A 90 -12.67 6.69 -14.47
N CYS A 91 -11.88 5.92 -13.77
CA CYS A 91 -10.43 5.92 -13.87
C CYS A 91 -9.93 4.56 -14.38
N LEU A 92 -8.96 4.56 -15.30
CA LEU A 92 -8.37 3.33 -15.83
C LEU A 92 -7.51 2.56 -14.81
N LEU A 93 -7.11 3.21 -13.70
CA LEU A 93 -6.29 2.58 -12.65
C LEU A 93 -7.09 2.14 -11.46
N GLU A 94 -8.16 2.87 -11.12
CA GLU A 94 -8.99 2.64 -9.94
C GLU A 94 -9.97 1.49 -10.16
N ASP A 95 -10.35 0.83 -9.09
CA ASP A 95 -11.38 -0.20 -9.12
C ASP A 95 -12.71 0.39 -9.64
N GLU A 96 -13.33 -0.25 -10.63
CA GLU A 96 -14.54 0.25 -11.30
C GLU A 96 -15.74 0.36 -10.33
N ILE A 97 -15.84 -0.55 -9.36
CA ILE A 97 -16.91 -0.50 -8.33
C ILE A 97 -16.67 0.69 -7.40
N ALA A 98 -15.42 0.96 -7.05
CA ALA A 98 -15.09 2.12 -6.21
C ALA A 98 -15.45 3.43 -6.91
N ASP A 99 -15.15 3.58 -8.21
CA ASP A 99 -15.53 4.75 -9.00
C ASP A 99 -17.05 4.92 -9.02
N GLN A 100 -17.81 3.85 -9.25
CA GLN A 100 -19.26 3.88 -9.27
C GLN A 100 -19.85 4.29 -7.90
N ILE A 101 -19.34 3.72 -6.82
CA ILE A 101 -19.76 4.09 -5.45
C ILE A 101 -19.52 5.58 -5.18
N ILE A 102 -18.38 6.14 -5.61
CA ILE A 102 -18.06 7.56 -5.46
C ILE A 102 -19.05 8.44 -6.22
N CYS A 103 -19.38 8.08 -7.47
CA CYS A 103 -20.37 8.77 -8.28
C CYS A 103 -21.76 8.75 -7.63
N ASP A 104 -22.19 7.60 -7.11
CA ASP A 104 -23.49 7.46 -6.45
C ASP A 104 -23.54 8.19 -5.10
N ILE A 105 -22.44 8.18 -4.32
CA ILE A 105 -22.33 9.03 -3.13
C ILE A 105 -22.52 10.49 -3.53
N ARG A 106 -21.82 10.98 -4.58
CA ARG A 106 -21.98 12.35 -5.09
C ARG A 106 -23.44 12.68 -5.40
N GLY A 107 -24.16 11.75 -6.03
CA GLY A 107 -25.59 11.89 -6.33
C GLY A 107 -26.48 12.00 -5.08
N LEU A 108 -26.15 11.27 -4.02
CA LEU A 108 -26.89 11.28 -2.76
C LEU A 108 -26.67 12.54 -1.92
N LEU A 109 -25.52 13.22 -2.02
CA LEU A 109 -25.15 14.33 -1.14
C LEU A 109 -26.19 15.45 -1.11
N LYS A 110 -26.75 15.83 -2.27
CA LYS A 110 -27.77 16.88 -2.37
C LYS A 110 -29.07 16.48 -1.67
N SER A 111 -29.53 15.24 -1.87
CA SER A 111 -30.77 14.73 -1.28
C SER A 111 -30.71 14.67 0.24
N PHE A 112 -29.53 14.38 0.79
CA PHE A 112 -29.29 14.30 2.23
C PHE A 112 -28.78 15.62 2.85
N LYS A 113 -28.73 16.72 2.07
CA LYS A 113 -28.26 18.04 2.50
C LYS A 113 -26.85 18.00 3.11
N ILE A 114 -25.96 17.17 2.56
CA ILE A 114 -24.56 17.07 2.98
C ILE A 114 -23.76 18.13 2.25
N THR A 115 -23.14 19.04 3.00
CA THR A 115 -22.32 20.12 2.46
C THR A 115 -20.91 19.67 2.17
N ILE A 116 -20.30 20.18 1.09
CA ILE A 116 -18.91 19.93 0.76
C ILE A 116 -18.01 20.91 1.50
N TYR A 117 -16.94 20.38 2.11
CA TYR A 117 -15.92 21.20 2.76
C TYR A 117 -15.15 22.01 1.73
N SER A 118 -14.99 23.29 2.02
CA SER A 118 -14.15 24.20 1.23
C SER A 118 -12.96 24.64 2.08
N GLU A 119 -11.75 24.34 1.62
CA GLU A 119 -10.50 24.77 2.29
C GLU A 119 -10.40 26.30 2.37
N ARG A 120 -10.92 27.01 1.35
CA ARG A 120 -10.90 28.47 1.32
C ARG A 120 -11.77 29.11 2.41
N THR A 121 -12.98 28.60 2.62
CA THR A 121 -13.93 29.16 3.59
C THR A 121 -13.89 28.45 4.94
N ARG A 122 -13.30 27.24 5.00
CA ARG A 122 -13.27 26.32 6.16
C ARG A 122 -14.66 25.85 6.61
N PHE A 123 -15.66 25.96 5.73
CA PHE A 123 -17.03 25.51 5.99
C PHE A 123 -17.37 24.30 5.13
N GLY A 124 -18.28 23.48 5.64
CA GLY A 124 -18.77 22.26 5.01
C GLY A 124 -18.39 21.03 5.79
N LEU A 125 -18.99 19.90 5.45
CA LEU A 125 -18.89 18.65 6.21
C LEU A 125 -17.98 17.63 5.51
N LEU A 126 -18.31 17.22 4.28
CA LEU A 126 -17.60 16.16 3.57
C LEU A 126 -16.33 16.70 2.89
N ARG A 127 -15.19 16.09 3.21
CA ARG A 127 -13.88 16.41 2.61
C ARG A 127 -13.52 15.42 1.51
N HIS A 128 -13.52 14.13 1.84
CA HIS A 128 -13.11 13.06 0.94
C HIS A 128 -14.02 11.84 1.13
N VAL A 129 -14.05 11.01 0.13
CA VAL A 129 -14.53 9.63 0.24
C VAL A 129 -13.37 8.72 -0.11
N MET A 130 -13.09 7.75 0.74
CA MET A 130 -12.13 6.70 0.46
C MET A 130 -12.86 5.36 0.39
N ILE A 131 -12.61 4.61 -0.66
CA ILE A 131 -13.11 3.25 -0.84
C ILE A 131 -11.95 2.29 -0.71
N ARG A 132 -12.15 1.21 0.03
CA ARG A 132 -11.25 0.05 0.03
C ARG A 132 -12.02 -1.17 -0.41
N ARG A 133 -11.44 -1.96 -1.30
CA ARG A 133 -12.04 -3.18 -1.80
C ARG A 133 -11.11 -4.38 -1.58
N GLY A 134 -11.67 -5.46 -1.06
CA GLY A 134 -11.03 -6.78 -1.06
C GLY A 134 -11.20 -7.39 -2.46
N PHE A 135 -10.11 -7.56 -3.20
CA PHE A 135 -10.18 -8.07 -4.58
C PHE A 135 -10.60 -9.53 -4.64
N THR A 136 -10.19 -10.33 -3.65
CA THR A 136 -10.55 -11.74 -3.57
C THR A 136 -11.93 -11.95 -2.94
N THR A 137 -12.27 -11.16 -1.91
CA THR A 137 -13.52 -11.33 -1.16
C THR A 137 -14.69 -10.55 -1.75
N GLY A 138 -14.42 -9.50 -2.53
CA GLY A 138 -15.42 -8.57 -3.03
C GLY A 138 -15.97 -7.60 -1.98
N GLU A 139 -15.53 -7.69 -0.72
CA GLU A 139 -15.98 -6.79 0.36
C GLU A 139 -15.56 -5.34 0.09
N VAL A 140 -16.44 -4.40 0.43
CA VAL A 140 -16.20 -2.97 0.25
C VAL A 140 -16.34 -2.23 1.58
N LEU A 141 -15.33 -1.42 1.92
CA LEU A 141 -15.33 -0.46 3.01
C LEU A 141 -15.41 0.95 2.44
N VAL A 142 -16.47 1.66 2.80
CA VAL A 142 -16.66 3.10 2.51
C VAL A 142 -16.22 3.92 3.71
N ILE A 143 -15.34 4.89 3.49
CA ILE A 143 -14.86 5.82 4.50
C ILE A 143 -15.25 7.23 4.09
N LEU A 144 -16.16 7.84 4.85
CA LEU A 144 -16.60 9.22 4.68
C LEU A 144 -15.74 10.11 5.56
N VAL A 145 -14.85 10.90 4.96
CA VAL A 145 -13.96 11.81 5.69
C VAL A 145 -14.64 13.16 5.86
N VAL A 146 -14.89 13.53 7.12
CA VAL A 146 -15.72 14.67 7.48
C VAL A 146 -15.05 15.58 8.52
N THR A 147 -15.48 16.83 8.58
CA THR A 147 -14.98 17.81 9.54
C THR A 147 -15.64 17.70 10.93
N SER A 148 -16.73 16.97 11.04
CA SER A 148 -17.52 16.85 12.29
C SER A 148 -18.07 15.45 12.44
N PRO A 149 -18.21 14.92 13.66
CA PRO A 149 -18.84 13.62 13.91
C PRO A 149 -20.36 13.61 13.68
N VAL A 150 -20.95 14.79 13.49
CA VAL A 150 -22.40 14.93 13.23
C VAL A 150 -22.66 14.83 11.74
N PHE A 151 -23.20 13.69 11.29
CA PHE A 151 -23.54 13.44 9.90
C PHE A 151 -25.07 13.41 9.73
N PRO A 152 -25.68 14.30 8.91
CA PRO A 152 -27.11 14.39 8.74
C PRO A 152 -27.73 13.09 8.23
N SER A 153 -28.80 12.64 8.87
CA SER A 153 -29.56 11.44 8.46
C SER A 153 -28.69 10.20 8.18
N LYS A 154 -27.62 10.02 8.94
CA LYS A 154 -26.57 8.98 8.70
C LYS A 154 -27.14 7.59 8.40
N ASN A 155 -28.15 7.15 9.16
CA ASN A 155 -28.73 5.81 8.99
C ASN A 155 -29.48 5.68 7.65
N ASN A 156 -30.23 6.71 7.25
CA ASN A 156 -30.94 6.72 5.98
C ASN A 156 -29.97 6.84 4.79
N PHE A 157 -28.90 7.63 4.95
CA PHE A 157 -27.83 7.73 3.95
C PHE A 157 -27.17 6.37 3.71
N VAL A 158 -26.75 5.71 4.78
CA VAL A 158 -26.13 4.37 4.68
C VAL A 158 -27.10 3.36 4.08
N LYS A 159 -28.39 3.40 4.47
CA LYS A 159 -29.42 2.51 3.89
C LYS A 159 -29.61 2.76 2.39
N ALA A 160 -29.66 4.02 1.95
CA ALA A 160 -29.79 4.39 0.55
C ALA A 160 -28.57 3.95 -0.26
N LEU A 161 -27.37 4.21 0.23
CA LEU A 161 -26.13 3.81 -0.42
C LEU A 161 -26.02 2.28 -0.57
N ARG A 162 -26.34 1.53 0.48
CA ARG A 162 -26.30 0.07 0.45
C ARG A 162 -27.40 -0.57 -0.42
N LYS A 163 -28.49 0.15 -0.67
CA LYS A 163 -29.50 -0.29 -1.63
C LYS A 163 -28.97 -0.25 -3.06
N LEU A 164 -28.11 0.72 -3.38
CA LEU A 164 -27.44 0.83 -4.67
C LEU A 164 -26.24 -0.17 -4.76
N HIS A 165 -25.54 -0.37 -3.66
CA HIS A 165 -24.30 -1.13 -3.55
C HIS A 165 -24.37 -2.15 -2.42
N PRO A 166 -25.01 -3.32 -2.64
CA PRO A 166 -25.12 -4.38 -1.62
C PRO A 166 -23.78 -4.99 -1.21
N GLU A 167 -22.75 -4.88 -2.04
CA GLU A 167 -21.36 -5.30 -1.77
C GLU A 167 -20.68 -4.47 -0.67
N ILE A 168 -21.22 -3.32 -0.27
CA ILE A 168 -20.71 -2.54 0.86
C ILE A 168 -20.97 -3.30 2.16
N THR A 169 -19.90 -3.84 2.74
CA THR A 169 -19.92 -4.60 3.99
C THR A 169 -19.64 -3.73 5.21
N SER A 170 -19.03 -2.56 5.01
CA SER A 170 -18.73 -1.65 6.11
C SER A 170 -18.74 -0.18 5.67
N VAL A 171 -19.24 0.71 6.56
CA VAL A 171 -19.22 2.16 6.37
C VAL A 171 -18.66 2.81 7.63
N VAL A 172 -17.66 3.66 7.48
CA VAL A 172 -16.97 4.38 8.55
C VAL A 172 -17.03 5.88 8.29
N LEU A 173 -17.33 6.64 9.32
CA LEU A 173 -17.16 8.08 9.36
C LEU A 173 -15.80 8.38 9.99
N ASN A 174 -14.89 8.94 9.23
CA ASN A 174 -13.59 9.37 9.73
C ASN A 174 -13.61 10.88 9.96
N VAL A 175 -13.34 11.32 11.18
CA VAL A 175 -13.35 12.75 11.55
C VAL A 175 -11.95 13.33 11.37
N ASN A 176 -11.83 14.25 10.43
CA ASN A 176 -10.62 15.05 10.19
C ASN A 176 -10.97 16.53 10.14
N ASP A 177 -10.93 17.18 11.29
CA ASP A 177 -11.18 18.62 11.48
C ASP A 177 -9.92 19.47 11.38
N ARG A 178 -8.74 18.84 11.17
CA ARG A 178 -7.45 19.52 11.13
C ARG A 178 -7.16 20.12 9.75
N MET A 179 -6.39 21.20 9.74
CA MET A 179 -5.77 21.74 8.54
C MET A 179 -4.48 20.96 8.25
N THR A 180 -4.60 19.89 7.48
CA THR A 180 -3.50 18.98 7.17
C THR A 180 -3.67 18.41 5.77
N SER A 181 -2.56 18.04 5.13
CA SER A 181 -2.54 17.28 3.89
C SER A 181 -2.91 15.80 4.08
N MET A 182 -2.96 15.33 5.35
CA MET A 182 -3.41 13.97 5.65
C MET A 182 -4.90 13.83 5.37
N VAL A 183 -5.27 12.83 4.56
CA VAL A 183 -6.67 12.56 4.22
C VAL A 183 -7.46 12.13 5.43
N LEU A 184 -6.94 11.16 6.20
CA LEU A 184 -7.63 10.59 7.36
C LEU A 184 -7.25 11.30 8.65
N GLY A 185 -8.26 11.56 9.49
CA GLY A 185 -8.08 11.92 10.89
C GLY A 185 -7.93 10.68 11.78
N GLU A 186 -7.74 10.91 13.09
CA GLU A 186 -7.49 9.82 14.05
C GLU A 186 -8.78 9.09 14.48
N ARG A 187 -9.92 9.80 14.48
CA ARG A 187 -11.18 9.28 15.02
C ARG A 187 -12.03 8.61 13.94
N ASN A 188 -12.34 7.34 14.15
CA ASN A 188 -13.27 6.57 13.32
C ASN A 188 -14.57 6.27 14.11
N ILE A 189 -15.72 6.37 13.42
CA ILE A 189 -17.04 6.02 13.93
C ILE A 189 -17.66 5.04 12.94
N VAL A 190 -17.92 3.82 13.37
CA VAL A 190 -18.56 2.81 12.53
C VAL A 190 -20.04 3.16 12.39
N LEU A 191 -20.49 3.37 11.15
CA LEU A 191 -21.90 3.62 10.82
C LEU A 191 -22.63 2.33 10.43
N TYR A 192 -21.89 1.38 9.83
CA TYR A 192 -22.41 0.08 9.42
C TYR A 192 -21.30 -0.96 9.35
N GLY A 193 -21.64 -2.22 9.64
CA GLY A 193 -20.74 -3.35 9.56
C GLY A 193 -19.70 -3.40 10.67
N LYS A 194 -18.55 -4.03 10.39
CA LYS A 194 -17.48 -4.29 11.36
C LYS A 194 -16.48 -3.13 11.50
N GLY A 195 -16.51 -2.12 10.60
CA GLY A 195 -15.52 -1.04 10.52
C GLY A 195 -14.25 -1.43 9.76
N TYR A 196 -14.22 -2.61 9.16
CA TYR A 196 -13.14 -3.13 8.33
C TYR A 196 -13.71 -4.08 7.27
N ILE A 197 -12.88 -4.43 6.31
CA ILE A 197 -13.08 -5.53 5.35
C ILE A 197 -11.99 -6.56 5.53
N GLU A 198 -12.18 -7.71 4.89
CA GLU A 198 -11.16 -8.74 4.78
C GLU A 198 -10.79 -8.95 3.31
N ASP A 199 -9.53 -9.29 3.05
CA ASP A 199 -9.07 -9.73 1.74
C ASP A 199 -8.09 -10.88 1.88
N VAL A 200 -7.82 -11.61 0.80
CA VAL A 200 -6.88 -12.73 0.79
C VAL A 200 -5.66 -12.36 -0.06
N LEU A 201 -4.48 -12.52 0.51
CA LEU A 201 -3.19 -12.28 -0.14
C LEU A 201 -2.22 -13.41 0.22
N CYS A 202 -1.58 -14.01 -0.78
CA CYS A 202 -0.66 -15.15 -0.59
C CYS A 202 -1.27 -16.28 0.28
N GLY A 203 -2.58 -16.56 0.10
CA GLY A 203 -3.30 -17.58 0.85
C GLY A 203 -3.73 -17.20 2.26
N ASN A 204 -3.31 -16.05 2.79
CA ASN A 204 -3.69 -15.56 4.11
C ASN A 204 -4.80 -14.50 4.03
N ARG A 205 -5.73 -14.54 4.98
CA ARG A 205 -6.80 -13.56 5.13
C ARG A 205 -6.33 -12.40 6.01
N PHE A 206 -6.45 -11.18 5.47
CA PHE A 206 -6.04 -9.96 6.17
C PHE A 206 -7.25 -9.06 6.44
N ARG A 207 -7.33 -8.58 7.67
CA ARG A 207 -8.23 -7.52 8.09
C ARG A 207 -7.66 -6.17 7.65
N ILE A 208 -8.50 -5.37 6.97
CA ILE A 208 -8.14 -4.07 6.40
C ILE A 208 -9.09 -3.01 6.98
N SER A 209 -8.61 -2.22 7.92
CA SER A 209 -9.35 -1.09 8.51
C SER A 209 -9.16 0.20 7.70
N ALA A 210 -9.81 1.29 8.11
CA ALA A 210 -9.66 2.58 7.44
C ALA A 210 -8.20 3.05 7.39
N GLN A 211 -7.42 2.81 8.44
CA GLN A 211 -6.06 3.33 8.64
C GLN A 211 -4.96 2.29 8.37
N SER A 212 -5.29 0.99 8.22
CA SER A 212 -4.29 -0.04 7.94
C SER A 212 -3.56 0.25 6.64
N PHE A 213 -2.24 0.13 6.64
CA PHE A 213 -1.50 0.06 5.39
C PHE A 213 -1.77 -1.31 4.74
N TYR A 214 -2.16 -1.30 3.50
CA TYR A 214 -2.32 -2.47 2.64
C TYR A 214 -2.01 -2.05 1.22
N GLN A 215 -1.21 -2.82 0.52
CA GLN A 215 -0.75 -2.49 -0.83
C GLN A 215 -1.92 -2.28 -1.80
N VAL A 216 -1.82 -1.26 -2.65
CA VAL A 216 -2.95 -0.84 -3.51
C VAL A 216 -3.16 -1.71 -4.75
N ASN A 217 -2.21 -2.59 -5.06
CA ASN A 217 -2.26 -3.51 -6.18
C ASN A 217 -2.07 -4.95 -5.69
N PRO A 218 -3.13 -5.63 -5.25
CA PRO A 218 -3.01 -6.95 -4.63
C PRO A 218 -2.44 -8.01 -5.59
N VAL A 219 -2.71 -7.91 -6.90
CA VAL A 219 -2.17 -8.85 -7.90
C VAL A 219 -0.65 -8.81 -7.98
N GLN A 220 -0.08 -7.60 -8.04
CA GLN A 220 1.38 -7.46 -8.06
C GLN A 220 2.01 -7.64 -6.68
N THR A 221 1.29 -7.31 -5.62
CA THR A 221 1.74 -7.55 -4.24
C THR A 221 1.97 -9.05 -3.99
N GLN A 222 1.07 -9.89 -4.48
CA GLN A 222 1.26 -11.34 -4.39
C GLN A 222 2.56 -11.77 -5.06
N LYS A 223 2.84 -11.33 -6.30
CA LYS A 223 4.09 -11.63 -7.01
C LYS A 223 5.32 -11.07 -6.28
N LEU A 224 5.20 -9.86 -5.72
CA LEU A 224 6.26 -9.21 -4.95
C LEU A 224 6.64 -10.04 -3.71
N TYR A 225 5.64 -10.46 -2.93
CA TYR A 225 5.87 -11.20 -1.69
C TYR A 225 6.25 -12.65 -1.94
N GLU A 226 5.66 -13.30 -2.94
CA GLU A 226 6.10 -14.64 -3.38
C GLU A 226 7.59 -14.61 -3.79
N LYS A 227 8.00 -13.55 -4.53
CA LYS A 227 9.42 -13.38 -4.92
C LYS A 227 10.31 -13.11 -3.71
N ALA A 228 9.86 -12.31 -2.74
CA ALA A 228 10.61 -12.06 -1.52
C ALA A 228 10.82 -13.36 -0.71
N VAL A 229 9.77 -14.17 -0.55
CA VAL A 229 9.84 -15.46 0.17
C VAL A 229 10.66 -16.50 -0.62
N GLU A 230 10.57 -16.51 -1.96
CA GLU A 230 11.43 -17.35 -2.81
C GLU A 230 12.92 -17.04 -2.57
N LEU A 231 13.30 -15.75 -2.59
CA LEU A 231 14.69 -15.33 -2.39
C LEU A 231 15.18 -15.60 -0.95
N ALA A 232 14.30 -15.62 0.02
CA ALA A 232 14.63 -15.99 1.39
C ALA A 232 15.05 -17.45 1.52
N SER A 233 14.65 -18.34 0.60
CA SER A 233 15.01 -19.76 0.55
C SER A 233 14.84 -20.45 1.90
N LEU A 234 13.68 -20.26 2.53
CA LEU A 234 13.35 -20.84 3.83
C LEU A 234 13.11 -22.35 3.72
N THR A 235 13.58 -23.11 4.72
CA THR A 235 13.53 -24.58 4.77
C THR A 235 12.68 -25.14 5.90
N GLY A 236 12.16 -24.27 6.76
CA GLY A 236 11.41 -24.64 7.98
C GLY A 236 12.24 -24.56 9.26
N GLU A 237 13.55 -24.34 9.16
CA GLU A 237 14.46 -24.29 10.31
C GLU A 237 14.88 -22.86 10.69
N GLU A 238 14.60 -21.88 9.84
CA GLU A 238 15.10 -20.52 10.00
C GLU A 238 14.27 -19.72 10.99
N ILE A 239 14.96 -18.89 11.78
CA ILE A 239 14.42 -17.74 12.50
C ILE A 239 14.43 -16.55 11.57
N ALA A 240 13.25 -16.05 11.20
CA ALA A 240 13.11 -14.90 10.32
C ALA A 240 12.64 -13.65 11.09
N VAL A 241 13.12 -12.49 10.71
CA VAL A 241 12.62 -11.17 11.17
C VAL A 241 11.96 -10.46 10.01
N ASP A 242 10.72 -9.98 10.20
CA ASP A 242 10.01 -9.09 9.27
C ASP A 242 10.03 -7.68 9.87
N ALA A 243 11.04 -6.92 9.51
CA ALA A 243 11.19 -5.53 9.96
C ALA A 243 10.30 -4.61 9.09
N TYR A 244 9.59 -3.69 9.73
CA TYR A 244 8.53 -2.85 9.12
C TYR A 244 7.30 -3.68 8.70
N CYS A 245 6.88 -4.65 9.51
CA CYS A 245 5.93 -5.68 9.10
C CYS A 245 4.50 -5.20 8.80
N GLY A 246 4.12 -3.98 9.19
CA GLY A 246 2.77 -3.47 9.02
C GLY A 246 1.72 -4.37 9.68
N ILE A 247 0.74 -4.83 8.92
CA ILE A 247 -0.28 -5.79 9.39
C ILE A 247 0.18 -7.26 9.26
N GLY A 248 1.50 -7.49 9.07
CA GLY A 248 2.12 -8.81 9.05
C GLY A 248 2.12 -9.52 7.70
N THR A 249 2.02 -8.80 6.59
CA THR A 249 1.78 -9.42 5.27
C THR A 249 2.95 -10.27 4.77
N ILE A 250 4.19 -9.79 4.84
CA ILE A 250 5.38 -10.54 4.42
C ILE A 250 5.67 -11.66 5.42
N GLY A 251 5.68 -11.33 6.72
CA GLY A 251 5.98 -12.29 7.78
C GLY A 251 5.02 -13.47 7.80
N MET A 252 3.72 -13.25 7.64
CA MET A 252 2.72 -14.34 7.57
C MET A 252 2.88 -15.19 6.30
N THR A 253 3.24 -14.57 5.17
CA THR A 253 3.55 -15.33 3.94
C THR A 253 4.79 -16.22 4.14
N ALA A 254 5.79 -15.73 4.86
CA ALA A 254 7.02 -16.46 5.18
C ALA A 254 6.82 -17.55 6.27
N ALA A 255 5.87 -17.34 7.19
CA ALA A 255 5.69 -18.20 8.37
C ALA A 255 5.44 -19.68 8.03
N SER A 256 4.77 -19.97 6.91
CA SER A 256 4.53 -21.35 6.44
C SER A 256 5.82 -22.11 6.08
N LYS A 257 6.94 -21.39 5.89
CA LYS A 257 8.25 -21.93 5.46
C LYS A 257 9.37 -21.64 6.46
N ALA A 258 9.10 -20.95 7.57
CA ALA A 258 10.06 -20.61 8.61
C ALA A 258 9.78 -21.39 9.89
N LYS A 259 10.78 -21.61 10.73
CA LYS A 259 10.61 -22.14 12.08
C LYS A 259 9.82 -21.16 12.95
N THR A 260 10.22 -19.90 12.92
CA THR A 260 9.51 -18.80 13.60
C THR A 260 9.77 -17.49 12.89
N VAL A 261 8.83 -16.55 13.01
CA VAL A 261 8.94 -15.20 12.48
C VAL A 261 8.72 -14.18 13.59
N LEU A 262 9.55 -13.16 13.65
CA LEU A 262 9.36 -11.97 14.49
C LEU A 262 9.03 -10.79 13.61
N GLY A 263 7.80 -10.24 13.71
CA GLY A 263 7.39 -9.00 13.04
C GLY A 263 7.64 -7.79 13.93
N ILE A 264 8.24 -6.73 13.40
CA ILE A 264 8.48 -5.47 14.11
C ILE A 264 7.73 -4.35 13.40
N GLU A 265 6.93 -3.57 14.13
CA GLU A 265 6.14 -2.47 13.58
C GLU A 265 5.98 -1.35 14.61
N LEU A 266 6.16 -0.10 14.15
CA LEU A 266 6.04 1.08 14.99
C LEU A 266 4.59 1.40 15.38
N ASN A 267 3.65 1.19 14.46
CA ASN A 267 2.25 1.56 14.63
C ASN A 267 1.49 0.50 15.46
N ALA A 268 1.10 0.87 16.68
CA ALA A 268 0.36 -0.01 17.59
C ALA A 268 -0.95 -0.58 17.01
N LEU A 269 -1.65 0.17 16.14
CA LEU A 269 -2.87 -0.31 15.49
C LEU A 269 -2.56 -1.37 14.44
N ALA A 270 -1.47 -1.21 13.70
CA ALA A 270 -1.01 -2.20 12.73
C ALA A 270 -0.56 -3.49 13.43
N VAL A 271 0.16 -3.39 14.55
CA VAL A 271 0.54 -4.56 15.40
C VAL A 271 -0.71 -5.29 15.88
N LYS A 272 -1.72 -4.56 16.36
CA LYS A 272 -3.00 -5.15 16.78
C LYS A 272 -3.70 -5.89 15.63
N ASP A 273 -3.73 -5.31 14.45
CA ASP A 273 -4.29 -5.94 13.26
C ASP A 273 -3.44 -7.16 12.84
N ALA A 274 -2.09 -7.10 12.92
CA ALA A 274 -1.20 -8.22 12.63
C ALA A 274 -1.44 -9.43 13.55
N ILE A 275 -1.57 -9.19 14.85
CA ILE A 275 -1.91 -10.25 15.85
C ILE A 275 -3.29 -10.86 15.52
N ALA A 276 -4.28 -10.03 15.22
CA ALA A 276 -5.61 -10.52 14.86
C ALA A 276 -5.59 -11.32 13.55
N ASN A 277 -4.80 -10.91 12.56
CA ASN A 277 -4.60 -11.60 11.30
C ASN A 277 -3.94 -12.98 11.52
N ALA A 278 -2.85 -13.04 12.28
CA ALA A 278 -2.17 -14.31 12.60
C ALA A 278 -3.14 -15.31 13.28
N LYS A 279 -3.90 -14.83 14.25
CA LYS A 279 -4.91 -15.65 14.94
C LYS A 279 -6.00 -16.14 13.99
N ALA A 280 -6.51 -15.28 13.11
CA ALA A 280 -7.57 -15.63 12.16
C ALA A 280 -7.11 -16.65 11.11
N ASN A 281 -5.82 -16.69 10.79
CA ASN A 281 -5.20 -17.65 9.87
C ASN A 281 -4.59 -18.86 10.56
N HIS A 282 -4.74 -19.01 11.89
CA HIS A 282 -4.15 -20.09 12.67
C HIS A 282 -2.62 -20.18 12.54
N VAL A 283 -1.94 -19.05 12.28
CA VAL A 283 -0.48 -18.99 12.22
C VAL A 283 0.05 -18.79 13.62
N THR A 284 0.70 -19.82 14.18
CA THR A 284 1.13 -19.86 15.59
C THR A 284 2.62 -19.58 15.80
N ASN A 285 3.40 -19.64 14.72
CA ASN A 285 4.85 -19.44 14.72
C ASN A 285 5.28 -18.02 14.30
N ILE A 286 4.39 -17.05 14.41
CA ILE A 286 4.70 -15.63 14.21
C ILE A 286 4.40 -14.84 15.48
N HIS A 287 5.30 -13.92 15.84
CA HIS A 287 5.16 -13.04 16.99
C HIS A 287 5.37 -11.60 16.55
N PHE A 288 4.71 -10.65 17.21
CA PHE A 288 4.80 -9.25 16.83
C PHE A 288 5.28 -8.39 17.99
N LEU A 289 6.20 -7.47 17.69
CA LEU A 289 6.79 -6.51 18.62
C LEU A 289 6.46 -5.10 18.15
N GLN A 290 5.87 -4.30 19.04
CA GLN A 290 5.67 -2.89 18.78
C GLN A 290 6.93 -2.10 19.07
N GLY A 291 7.47 -1.38 18.10
CA GLY A 291 8.62 -0.51 18.30
C GLY A 291 9.22 -0.02 17.00
N ASP A 292 10.15 0.93 17.11
CA ASP A 292 10.96 1.34 15.96
C ASP A 292 11.88 0.19 15.52
N ALA A 293 11.90 -0.10 14.21
CA ALA A 293 12.67 -1.23 13.70
C ALA A 293 14.18 -1.09 13.98
N GLY A 294 14.71 0.14 13.89
CA GLY A 294 16.13 0.40 14.18
C GLY A 294 16.48 0.12 15.64
N GLU A 295 15.68 0.63 16.57
CA GLU A 295 15.89 0.43 18.01
C GLU A 295 15.70 -1.05 18.42
N GLN A 296 14.66 -1.71 17.92
CA GLN A 296 14.42 -3.11 18.23
C GLN A 296 15.52 -4.02 17.67
N MET A 297 15.95 -3.81 16.43
CA MET A 297 17.05 -4.55 15.84
C MET A 297 18.37 -4.31 16.56
N LYS A 298 18.61 -3.07 17.06
CA LYS A 298 19.76 -2.74 17.88
C LYS A 298 19.73 -3.51 19.21
N GLN A 299 18.61 -3.47 19.92
CA GLN A 299 18.42 -4.23 21.17
C GLN A 299 18.66 -5.72 20.96
N MET A 300 18.07 -6.31 19.91
CA MET A 300 18.29 -7.72 19.58
C MET A 300 19.78 -8.04 19.34
N ALA A 301 20.49 -7.14 18.67
CA ALA A 301 21.93 -7.29 18.41
C ALA A 301 22.76 -7.22 19.72
N GLU A 302 22.44 -6.29 20.61
CA GLU A 302 23.09 -6.12 21.92
C GLU A 302 22.84 -7.30 22.86
N GLU A 303 21.64 -7.90 22.81
CA GLU A 303 21.25 -9.10 23.57
C GLU A 303 21.83 -10.40 22.99
N GLY A 304 22.51 -10.35 21.85
CA GLY A 304 23.05 -11.53 21.19
C GLY A 304 21.97 -12.45 20.59
N SER A 305 20.81 -11.89 20.24
CA SER A 305 19.75 -12.62 19.56
C SER A 305 20.22 -13.14 18.20
N HIS A 306 19.55 -14.18 17.69
CA HIS A 306 19.87 -14.80 16.40
C HIS A 306 18.74 -14.60 15.39
N ALA A 307 19.11 -14.30 14.15
CA ALA A 307 18.22 -14.32 12.98
C ALA A 307 18.96 -14.94 11.80
N ASP A 308 18.31 -15.85 11.08
CA ASP A 308 18.87 -16.46 9.85
C ASP A 308 18.54 -15.62 8.61
N VAL A 309 17.35 -15.02 8.61
CA VAL A 309 16.82 -14.21 7.50
C VAL A 309 16.17 -12.94 8.04
N VAL A 310 16.44 -11.81 7.40
CA VAL A 310 15.75 -10.54 7.67
C VAL A 310 15.03 -10.08 6.41
N PHE A 311 13.71 -9.93 6.47
CA PHE A 311 12.91 -9.17 5.51
C PHE A 311 12.86 -7.71 5.96
N MET A 312 13.01 -6.79 5.04
CA MET A 312 12.86 -5.37 5.31
C MET A 312 12.13 -4.66 4.17
N ASP A 313 11.11 -3.89 4.52
CA ASP A 313 10.33 -3.04 3.61
C ASP A 313 10.23 -1.61 4.18
N PRO A 314 11.36 -0.87 4.20
CA PRO A 314 11.43 0.44 4.82
C PRO A 314 10.67 1.50 3.99
N PRO A 315 10.39 2.69 4.56
CA PRO A 315 9.76 3.80 3.86
C PRO A 315 10.62 4.30 2.68
N ARG A 316 10.06 5.20 1.85
CA ARG A 316 10.72 5.76 0.65
C ARG A 316 12.09 6.40 0.90
N SER A 317 12.37 6.83 2.11
CA SER A 317 13.68 7.35 2.53
C SER A 317 14.78 6.29 2.63
N GLY A 318 14.42 5.01 2.50
CA GLY A 318 15.29 3.87 2.71
C GLY A 318 15.49 3.55 4.20
N SER A 319 16.47 2.71 4.48
CA SER A 319 16.83 2.29 5.84
C SER A 319 17.82 3.25 6.50
N THR A 320 17.98 3.11 7.82
CA THR A 320 18.96 3.87 8.61
C THR A 320 20.26 3.08 8.78
N GLU A 321 21.38 3.78 8.97
CA GLU A 321 22.66 3.12 9.26
C GLU A 321 22.58 2.31 10.54
N VAL A 322 21.89 2.81 11.58
CA VAL A 322 21.68 2.09 12.86
C VAL A 322 21.01 0.75 12.62
N PHE A 323 19.94 0.71 11.81
CA PHE A 323 19.27 -0.54 11.45
C PHE A 323 20.21 -1.50 10.72
N MET A 324 20.90 -1.02 9.68
CA MET A 324 21.78 -1.85 8.86
C MET A 324 23.02 -2.35 9.64
N ASP A 325 23.54 -1.56 10.60
CA ASP A 325 24.59 -1.98 11.52
C ASP A 325 24.10 -3.08 12.45
N SER A 326 22.90 -2.95 12.98
CA SER A 326 22.28 -3.97 13.82
C SER A 326 22.05 -5.26 13.07
N VAL A 327 21.58 -5.20 11.81
CA VAL A 327 21.52 -6.37 10.91
C VAL A 327 22.90 -7.01 10.73
N ALA A 328 23.95 -6.20 10.53
CA ALA A 328 25.30 -6.72 10.37
C ALA A 328 25.84 -7.42 11.63
N ILE A 329 25.48 -6.94 12.84
CA ILE A 329 25.83 -7.58 14.12
C ILE A 329 25.05 -8.87 14.31
N LEU A 330 23.74 -8.86 14.09
CA LEU A 330 22.88 -10.08 14.13
C LEU A 330 23.32 -11.12 13.11
N ASN A 331 23.93 -10.66 12.03
CA ASN A 331 24.67 -11.47 11.08
C ASN A 331 23.84 -12.56 10.39
N PRO A 332 22.63 -12.24 9.87
CA PRO A 332 21.81 -13.18 9.15
C PRO A 332 22.51 -13.70 7.89
N LYS A 333 22.20 -14.92 7.51
CA LYS A 333 22.69 -15.51 6.24
C LYS A 333 22.18 -14.75 5.02
N ARG A 334 20.93 -14.24 5.10
CA ARG A 334 20.24 -13.55 4.02
C ARG A 334 19.45 -12.35 4.53
N VAL A 335 19.46 -11.28 3.75
CA VAL A 335 18.54 -10.15 3.89
C VAL A 335 17.78 -10.03 2.59
N VAL A 336 16.46 -9.96 2.67
CA VAL A 336 15.56 -9.71 1.54
C VAL A 336 15.02 -8.30 1.70
N TYR A 337 15.46 -7.41 0.82
CA TYR A 337 15.10 -6.00 0.84
C TYR A 337 14.02 -5.73 -0.22
N VAL A 338 12.83 -5.35 0.19
CA VAL A 338 11.77 -4.80 -0.64
C VAL A 338 11.88 -3.28 -0.60
N SER A 339 11.93 -2.61 -1.74
CA SER A 339 12.11 -1.16 -1.82
C SER A 339 11.23 -0.52 -2.87
N CYS A 340 10.53 0.54 -2.48
CA CYS A 340 9.74 1.38 -3.38
C CYS A 340 10.54 2.53 -4.02
N ASN A 341 11.85 2.63 -3.76
CA ASN A 341 12.71 3.69 -4.28
C ASN A 341 14.10 3.15 -4.66
N PRO A 342 14.39 2.93 -5.95
CA PRO A 342 15.67 2.41 -6.41
C PRO A 342 16.88 3.26 -6.08
N GLN A 343 16.72 4.58 -5.86
CA GLN A 343 17.84 5.47 -5.50
C GLN A 343 18.30 5.23 -4.06
N THR A 344 17.35 5.19 -3.11
CA THR A 344 17.66 4.89 -1.71
C THR A 344 18.10 3.45 -1.55
N LEU A 345 17.54 2.52 -2.31
CA LEU A 345 17.99 1.14 -2.37
C LEU A 345 19.48 1.07 -2.77
N ALA A 346 19.88 1.76 -3.84
CA ALA A 346 21.28 1.77 -4.28
C ALA A 346 22.25 2.29 -3.20
N ARG A 347 21.84 3.30 -2.43
CA ARG A 347 22.60 3.81 -1.27
C ARG A 347 22.78 2.73 -0.21
N ASP A 348 21.68 2.12 0.19
CA ASP A 348 21.62 1.14 1.28
C ASP A 348 22.37 -0.15 0.92
N LEU A 349 22.27 -0.61 -0.33
CA LEU A 349 23.01 -1.76 -0.82
C LEU A 349 24.53 -1.55 -0.80
N LYS A 350 25.00 -0.33 -1.13
CA LYS A 350 26.42 0.02 -0.99
C LYS A 350 26.87 0.00 0.47
N TYR A 351 25.98 0.36 1.40
CA TYR A 351 26.27 0.30 2.83
C TYR A 351 26.38 -1.16 3.29
N PHE A 352 25.41 -2.01 2.94
CA PHE A 352 25.50 -3.45 3.23
C PHE A 352 26.77 -4.10 2.68
N ALA A 353 27.20 -3.71 1.49
CA ALA A 353 28.45 -4.22 0.89
C ALA A 353 29.67 -3.87 1.76
N LYS A 354 29.73 -2.67 2.36
CA LYS A 354 30.80 -2.26 3.31
C LYS A 354 30.74 -3.05 4.63
N LYS A 355 29.58 -3.62 4.98
CA LYS A 355 29.38 -4.43 6.20
C LYS A 355 29.59 -5.92 5.99
N GLY A 356 30.18 -6.32 4.86
CA GLY A 356 30.53 -7.72 4.59
C GLY A 356 29.40 -8.54 3.95
N TYR A 357 28.47 -7.88 3.29
CA TYR A 357 27.41 -8.54 2.53
C TYR A 357 27.64 -8.42 1.02
N ARG A 358 27.24 -9.45 0.29
CA ARG A 358 27.25 -9.48 -1.17
C ARG A 358 25.84 -9.31 -1.70
N ILE A 359 25.65 -8.34 -2.59
CA ILE A 359 24.37 -8.11 -3.24
C ILE A 359 24.26 -9.09 -4.42
N LYS A 360 23.32 -10.01 -4.37
CA LYS A 360 23.22 -11.14 -5.33
C LYS A 360 22.45 -10.77 -6.57
N GLN A 361 21.27 -10.21 -6.39
CA GLN A 361 20.36 -9.86 -7.48
C GLN A 361 19.27 -8.89 -7.02
N ALA A 362 18.72 -8.15 -7.96
CA ALA A 362 17.52 -7.34 -7.78
C ALA A 362 16.48 -7.70 -8.84
N THR A 363 15.21 -7.75 -8.46
CA THR A 363 14.08 -8.01 -9.35
C THR A 363 13.06 -6.88 -9.23
N PRO A 364 12.91 -6.04 -10.26
CA PRO A 364 11.87 -5.01 -10.28
C PRO A 364 10.49 -5.63 -10.43
N VAL A 365 9.48 -5.01 -9.81
CA VAL A 365 8.06 -5.37 -9.92
C VAL A 365 7.25 -4.11 -10.19
N ASP A 366 6.47 -4.10 -11.27
CA ASP A 366 5.63 -2.96 -11.61
C ASP A 366 4.34 -2.95 -10.78
N MET A 367 4.46 -2.41 -9.57
CA MET A 367 3.32 -2.24 -8.64
C MET A 367 2.36 -1.13 -9.07
N PHE A 368 2.83 -0.19 -9.86
CA PHE A 368 2.11 1.04 -10.22
C PHE A 368 2.13 1.26 -11.75
N PRO A 369 1.46 0.40 -12.55
CA PRO A 369 1.31 0.60 -13.99
C PRO A 369 0.91 2.04 -14.35
N TRP A 370 1.43 2.53 -15.45
CA TRP A 370 1.16 3.85 -16.06
C TRP A 370 1.72 5.06 -15.30
N THR A 371 2.46 4.84 -14.21
CA THR A 371 3.10 5.90 -13.44
C THR A 371 4.59 6.07 -13.80
N LYS A 372 5.23 7.12 -13.27
CA LYS A 372 6.64 7.47 -13.52
C LYS A 372 7.58 6.27 -13.33
N ALA A 373 8.69 6.25 -14.09
CA ALA A 373 9.67 5.16 -14.05
C ALA A 373 10.25 4.90 -12.64
N GLU A 374 10.35 5.93 -11.83
CA GLU A 374 10.80 5.85 -10.44
C GLU A 374 9.80 5.15 -9.49
N HIS A 375 8.54 4.98 -9.91
CA HIS A 375 7.51 4.27 -9.15
C HIS A 375 7.54 2.77 -9.50
N VAL A 376 8.56 2.10 -9.01
CA VAL A 376 8.78 0.66 -9.20
C VAL A 376 9.25 0.04 -7.89
N GLU A 377 8.62 -1.05 -7.49
CA GLU A 377 9.10 -1.87 -6.37
C GLU A 377 10.26 -2.73 -6.83
N THR A 378 11.21 -2.99 -5.94
CA THR A 378 12.37 -3.83 -6.26
C THR A 378 12.67 -4.75 -5.10
N VAL A 379 12.65 -6.07 -5.34
CA VAL A 379 13.10 -7.07 -4.37
C VAL A 379 14.56 -7.39 -4.61
N CYS A 380 15.35 -7.27 -3.54
CA CYS A 380 16.80 -7.51 -3.62
C CYS A 380 17.21 -8.61 -2.63
N LEU A 381 18.03 -9.57 -3.10
CA LEU A 381 18.68 -10.56 -2.26
C LEU A 381 20.09 -10.11 -1.90
N ILE A 382 20.35 -10.08 -0.61
CA ILE A 382 21.63 -9.72 0.00
C ILE A 382 22.07 -10.92 0.82
N GLU A 383 23.27 -11.44 0.57
CA GLU A 383 23.82 -12.58 1.29
C GLU A 383 25.10 -12.19 2.02
N ARG A 384 25.33 -12.81 3.15
CA ARG A 384 26.60 -12.65 3.85
C ARG A 384 27.76 -13.16 2.97
N ALA A 385 28.82 -12.35 2.85
CA ALA A 385 30.03 -12.80 2.21
C ALA A 385 30.71 -13.91 3.04
N LYS A 386 31.18 -14.95 2.38
CA LYS A 386 31.91 -16.04 3.03
C LYS A 386 33.28 -15.57 3.45
#